data_297889857cd68c72fb31c88deab94617
#
_entry.id   297889857cd68c72fb31c88deab94617
#
_cell.length_a   1.000
_cell.length_b   1.000
_cell.length_c   1.000
_cell.angle_alpha   90.00
_cell.angle_beta   90.00
_cell.angle_gamma   90.00
#
_symmetry.space_group_name_H-M   'P 1'
#
loop_
_entity.id
_entity.type
_entity.pdbx_description
1 polymer ?
#
loop_
_entity_poly.entity_id
_entity_poly.type
_entity_poly.pdbx_seq_one_letter_code
_entity_poly.pdbx_strand_id
1 'polypeptide(L)'
;RLGTFYDRTQRLRKLASLASDQLNLSKEKVEIAASICKADLVSDLVGEFPELQGVMGKYFAIEQGFEEDVSMAISDHYLPVGVDSEVPKKPISIAVALIDKIDMLVGFFGIGEKPTSSKDPFALRRTAIGLLRLIIENKLTIHMKDLINYSTVIYGDQNVKFSNDLVVKEILIFLRERFKNLLKDKKIRNDIIEAVATTYSGDNFFEEDE
;
A
#
# COMPACT_ATOMS: atom_id res chain seq x y z
N ARG A 1 -7.62 -18.15 1.59
CA ARG A 1 -8.09 -17.37 2.75
C ARG A 1 -8.38 -15.91 2.40
N LEU A 2 -7.58 -15.27 1.53
CA LEU A 2 -7.74 -13.86 1.13
C LEU A 2 -8.36 -13.68 -0.26
N GLY A 3 -8.86 -14.75 -0.86
CA GLY A 3 -9.44 -14.76 -2.20
C GLY A 3 -8.40 -14.88 -3.32
N THR A 4 -8.87 -14.69 -4.54
CA THR A 4 -8.10 -14.71 -5.78
C THR A 4 -7.45 -13.35 -6.07
N PHE A 5 -6.61 -13.26 -7.12
CA PHE A 5 -6.13 -11.96 -7.62
C PHE A 5 -7.28 -11.07 -8.12
N TYR A 6 -8.33 -11.66 -8.69
CA TYR A 6 -9.53 -10.92 -9.07
C TYR A 6 -10.21 -10.30 -7.84
N ASP A 7 -10.41 -11.07 -6.76
CA ASP A 7 -10.98 -10.54 -5.52
C ASP A 7 -10.13 -9.40 -4.96
N ARG A 8 -8.79 -9.52 -5.05
CA ARG A 8 -7.87 -8.47 -4.65
C ARG A 8 -8.06 -7.20 -5.48
N THR A 9 -8.10 -7.30 -6.80
CA THR A 9 -8.30 -6.12 -7.65
C THR A 9 -9.66 -5.46 -7.41
N GLN A 10 -10.71 -6.21 -7.09
CA GLN A 10 -12.00 -5.63 -6.68
C GLN A 10 -11.90 -4.86 -5.37
N ARG A 11 -11.11 -5.35 -4.39
CA ARG A 11 -10.84 -4.58 -3.15
C ARG A 11 -10.06 -3.32 -3.43
N LEU A 12 -8.99 -3.41 -4.23
CA LEU A 12 -8.18 -2.26 -4.62
C LEU A 12 -9.03 -1.20 -5.34
N ARG A 13 -9.91 -1.60 -6.25
CA ARG A 13 -10.82 -0.70 -6.94
C ARG A 13 -11.75 0.05 -5.97
N LYS A 14 -12.33 -0.64 -4.99
CA LYS A 14 -13.16 0.00 -3.97
C LYS A 14 -12.33 0.98 -3.12
N LEU A 15 -11.13 0.57 -2.69
CA LEU A 15 -10.25 1.39 -1.87
C LEU A 15 -9.72 2.61 -2.65
N ALA A 16 -9.58 2.51 -3.97
CA ALA A 16 -9.17 3.58 -4.87
C ALA A 16 -10.08 4.82 -4.76
N SER A 17 -11.38 4.64 -4.52
CA SER A 17 -12.31 5.75 -4.34
C SER A 17 -11.89 6.65 -3.18
N LEU A 18 -11.70 6.09 -1.99
CA LEU A 18 -11.30 6.85 -0.80
C LEU A 18 -9.89 7.44 -0.94
N ALA A 19 -8.95 6.68 -1.50
CA ALA A 19 -7.59 7.17 -1.73
C ALA A 19 -7.56 8.34 -2.72
N SER A 20 -8.38 8.29 -3.77
CA SER A 20 -8.49 9.38 -4.75
C SER A 20 -9.03 10.65 -4.12
N ASP A 21 -10.04 10.54 -3.24
CA ASP A 21 -10.61 11.69 -2.53
C ASP A 21 -9.55 12.34 -1.61
N GLN A 22 -8.82 11.55 -0.84
CA GLN A 22 -7.78 12.05 0.07
C GLN A 22 -6.58 12.67 -0.67
N LEU A 23 -6.22 12.14 -1.84
CA LEU A 23 -5.09 12.60 -2.64
C LEU A 23 -5.50 13.64 -3.71
N ASN A 24 -6.78 14.00 -3.80
CA ASN A 24 -7.35 14.91 -4.80
C ASN A 24 -6.99 14.50 -6.24
N LEU A 25 -7.24 13.22 -6.58
CA LEU A 25 -6.92 12.62 -7.87
C LEU A 25 -8.19 12.24 -8.64
N SER A 26 -8.03 11.97 -9.95
CA SER A 26 -9.10 11.39 -10.77
C SER A 26 -9.43 9.99 -10.28
N LYS A 27 -10.62 9.85 -9.67
CA LYS A 27 -11.15 8.57 -9.20
C LYS A 27 -11.19 7.52 -10.31
N GLU A 28 -11.67 7.91 -11.50
CA GLU A 28 -11.76 7.02 -12.65
C GLU A 28 -10.41 6.41 -13.01
N LYS A 29 -9.35 7.22 -13.10
CA LYS A 29 -8.00 6.75 -13.44
C LYS A 29 -7.42 5.81 -12.39
N VAL A 30 -7.58 6.16 -11.10
CA VAL A 30 -7.09 5.31 -10.01
C VAL A 30 -7.87 3.99 -9.95
N GLU A 31 -9.19 4.01 -10.14
CA GLU A 31 -10.01 2.79 -10.19
C GLU A 31 -9.65 1.88 -11.37
N ILE A 32 -9.44 2.45 -12.56
CA ILE A 32 -9.00 1.69 -13.73
C ILE A 32 -7.64 1.03 -13.44
N ALA A 33 -6.65 1.82 -13.03
CA ALA A 33 -5.32 1.31 -12.72
C ALA A 33 -5.35 0.21 -11.64
N ALA A 34 -6.10 0.40 -10.56
CA ALA A 34 -6.29 -0.58 -9.49
C ALA A 34 -6.95 -1.88 -9.98
N SER A 35 -7.88 -1.78 -10.94
CA SER A 35 -8.60 -2.94 -11.48
C SER A 35 -7.72 -3.84 -12.35
N ILE A 36 -6.72 -3.28 -13.04
CA ILE A 36 -5.90 -4.01 -14.01
C ILE A 36 -4.45 -4.22 -13.54
N CYS A 37 -4.02 -3.65 -12.40
CA CYS A 37 -2.64 -3.68 -11.95
C CYS A 37 -2.06 -5.09 -11.68
N LYS A 38 -2.92 -6.11 -11.59
CA LYS A 38 -2.54 -7.53 -11.40
C LYS A 38 -2.90 -8.40 -12.61
N ALA A 39 -3.36 -7.81 -13.72
CA ALA A 39 -3.84 -8.58 -14.86
C ALA A 39 -2.74 -9.37 -15.57
N ASP A 40 -1.51 -8.91 -15.55
CA ASP A 40 -0.36 -9.60 -16.14
C ASP A 40 0.01 -10.92 -15.42
N LEU A 41 -0.39 -11.06 -14.15
CA LEU A 41 -0.12 -12.27 -13.36
C LEU A 41 -0.83 -13.53 -13.89
N VAL A 42 -1.85 -13.38 -14.74
CA VAL A 42 -2.54 -14.50 -15.37
C VAL A 42 -1.98 -14.85 -16.76
N SER A 43 -0.95 -14.11 -17.22
CA SER A 43 -0.30 -14.40 -18.50
C SER A 43 0.74 -15.50 -18.34
N ASP A 44 0.83 -16.37 -19.34
CA ASP A 44 1.86 -17.42 -19.41
C ASP A 44 3.27 -16.79 -19.35
N LEU A 45 3.43 -15.61 -19.97
CA LEU A 45 4.71 -14.90 -20.00
C LEU A 45 5.22 -14.55 -18.61
N VAL A 46 4.36 -13.98 -17.74
CA VAL A 46 4.75 -13.66 -16.36
C VAL A 46 4.81 -14.93 -15.49
N GLY A 47 4.03 -15.94 -15.83
CA GLY A 47 4.12 -17.26 -15.20
C GLY A 47 5.49 -17.93 -15.44
N GLU A 48 6.04 -17.79 -16.64
CA GLU A 48 7.35 -18.33 -17.02
C GLU A 48 8.51 -17.42 -16.60
N PHE A 49 8.32 -16.10 -16.67
CA PHE A 49 9.30 -15.05 -16.32
C PHE A 49 8.77 -14.10 -15.25
N PRO A 50 8.77 -14.51 -13.95
CA PRO A 50 8.20 -13.73 -12.85
C PRO A 50 8.85 -12.33 -12.66
N GLU A 51 10.08 -12.15 -13.11
CA GLU A 51 10.78 -10.85 -13.07
C GLU A 51 10.16 -9.79 -14.00
N LEU A 52 9.33 -10.22 -14.95
CA LEU A 52 8.62 -9.32 -15.87
C LEU A 52 7.29 -8.82 -15.28
N GLN A 53 6.93 -9.24 -14.07
CA GLN A 53 5.74 -8.80 -13.35
C GLN A 53 5.68 -7.27 -13.26
N GLY A 54 4.55 -6.68 -13.58
CA GLY A 54 4.34 -5.25 -13.63
C GLY A 54 4.85 -4.61 -14.92
N VAL A 55 6.05 -4.97 -15.37
CA VAL A 55 6.61 -4.47 -16.63
C VAL A 55 5.73 -4.87 -17.81
N MET A 56 5.39 -6.15 -17.90
CA MET A 56 4.52 -6.64 -18.98
C MET A 56 3.09 -6.11 -18.86
N GLY A 57 2.57 -5.99 -17.63
CA GLY A 57 1.27 -5.37 -17.41
C GLY A 57 1.18 -3.95 -17.95
N LYS A 58 2.23 -3.16 -17.77
CA LYS A 58 2.34 -1.81 -18.35
C LYS A 58 2.29 -1.87 -19.88
N TYR A 59 3.09 -2.73 -20.52
CA TYR A 59 3.10 -2.84 -21.98
C TYR A 59 1.76 -3.32 -22.52
N PHE A 60 1.12 -4.31 -21.89
CA PHE A 60 -0.23 -4.76 -22.28
C PHE A 60 -1.26 -3.63 -22.19
N ALA A 61 -1.18 -2.79 -21.15
CA ALA A 61 -2.08 -1.66 -21.00
C ALA A 61 -1.87 -0.60 -22.11
N ILE A 62 -0.62 -0.28 -22.44
CA ILE A 62 -0.28 0.63 -23.53
C ILE A 62 -0.84 0.13 -24.88
N GLU A 63 -0.63 -1.14 -25.20
CA GLU A 63 -1.13 -1.76 -26.42
C GLU A 63 -2.67 -1.77 -26.52
N GLN A 64 -3.35 -1.82 -25.37
CA GLN A 64 -4.81 -1.72 -25.30
C GLN A 64 -5.33 -0.27 -25.28
N GLY A 65 -4.47 0.72 -25.36
CA GLY A 65 -4.84 2.12 -25.46
C GLY A 65 -5.18 2.81 -24.14
N PHE A 66 -4.78 2.23 -22.99
CA PHE A 66 -4.90 2.93 -21.72
C PHE A 66 -3.95 4.13 -21.65
N GLU A 67 -4.36 5.17 -20.93
CA GLU A 67 -3.55 6.37 -20.74
C GLU A 67 -2.19 6.05 -20.09
N GLU A 68 -1.18 6.87 -20.39
CA GLU A 68 0.19 6.64 -19.95
C GLU A 68 0.32 6.56 -18.42
N ASP A 69 -0.34 7.44 -17.67
CA ASP A 69 -0.31 7.49 -16.22
C ASP A 69 -0.96 6.25 -15.57
N VAL A 70 -2.04 5.73 -16.17
CA VAL A 70 -2.68 4.46 -15.79
C VAL A 70 -1.74 3.28 -16.06
N SER A 71 -1.15 3.24 -17.27
CA SER A 71 -0.24 2.17 -17.68
C SER A 71 1.04 2.15 -16.82
N MET A 72 1.58 3.32 -16.48
CA MET A 72 2.75 3.43 -15.60
C MET A 72 2.43 2.92 -14.19
N ALA A 73 1.24 3.21 -13.66
CA ALA A 73 0.85 2.76 -12.34
C ALA A 73 0.85 1.22 -12.19
N ILE A 74 0.67 0.48 -13.30
CA ILE A 74 0.72 -0.99 -13.29
C ILE A 74 2.14 -1.51 -12.98
N SER A 75 3.19 -0.89 -13.50
CA SER A 75 4.56 -1.24 -13.13
C SER A 75 4.95 -0.67 -11.77
N ASP A 76 4.60 0.56 -11.50
CA ASP A 76 5.12 1.33 -10.37
C ASP A 76 4.50 0.94 -9.03
N HIS A 77 3.29 0.34 -9.00
CA HIS A 77 2.62 0.02 -7.73
C HIS A 77 3.35 -1.00 -6.87
N TYR A 78 4.27 -1.78 -7.45
CA TYR A 78 5.14 -2.67 -6.69
C TYR A 78 6.22 -1.91 -5.91
N LEU A 79 6.56 -0.69 -6.35
CA LEU A 79 7.58 0.14 -5.71
C LEU A 79 7.08 0.74 -4.36
N PRO A 80 8.00 1.03 -3.44
CA PRO A 80 9.37 0.56 -3.42
C PRO A 80 9.45 -0.93 -3.06
N VAL A 81 10.32 -1.68 -3.73
CA VAL A 81 10.52 -3.11 -3.46
C VAL A 81 11.54 -3.39 -2.35
N GLY A 82 12.30 -2.39 -1.94
CA GLY A 82 13.33 -2.47 -0.91
C GLY A 82 13.71 -1.11 -0.35
N VAL A 83 14.66 -1.11 0.59
CA VAL A 83 15.09 0.10 1.31
C VAL A 83 15.72 1.14 0.37
N ASP A 84 16.48 0.66 -0.63
CA ASP A 84 17.22 1.50 -1.58
C ASP A 84 16.49 1.68 -2.92
N SER A 85 15.32 1.06 -3.11
CA SER A 85 14.58 1.19 -4.36
C SER A 85 13.89 2.56 -4.47
N GLU A 86 13.69 3.00 -5.69
CA GLU A 86 12.95 4.23 -5.96
C GLU A 86 11.51 4.17 -5.44
N VAL A 87 10.96 5.33 -5.12
CA VAL A 87 9.56 5.51 -4.73
C VAL A 87 8.83 6.15 -5.91
N PRO A 88 7.64 5.67 -6.29
CA PRO A 88 6.84 6.28 -7.35
C PRO A 88 6.62 7.77 -7.11
N LYS A 89 6.67 8.55 -8.20
CA LYS A 89 6.47 10.01 -8.17
C LYS A 89 5.22 10.45 -8.92
N LYS A 90 4.70 9.62 -9.82
CA LYS A 90 3.46 9.93 -10.56
C LYS A 90 2.24 9.72 -9.64
N PRO A 91 1.28 10.64 -9.60
CA PRO A 91 0.16 10.60 -8.65
C PRO A 91 -0.67 9.32 -8.68
N ILE A 92 -1.02 8.80 -9.89
CA ILE A 92 -1.77 7.55 -10.02
C ILE A 92 -0.96 6.35 -9.52
N SER A 93 0.34 6.30 -9.84
CA SER A 93 1.26 5.27 -9.34
C SER A 93 1.34 5.26 -7.82
N ILE A 94 1.43 6.45 -7.19
CA ILE A 94 1.45 6.61 -5.74
C ILE A 94 0.16 6.05 -5.12
N ALA A 95 -1.01 6.44 -5.65
CA ALA A 95 -2.30 6.00 -5.14
C ALA A 95 -2.45 4.47 -5.20
N VAL A 96 -2.11 3.84 -6.33
CA VAL A 96 -2.22 2.38 -6.49
C VAL A 96 -1.20 1.65 -5.61
N ALA A 97 0.03 2.15 -5.50
CA ALA A 97 1.04 1.59 -4.59
C ALA A 97 0.61 1.67 -3.12
N LEU A 98 -0.01 2.79 -2.73
CA LEU A 98 -0.53 3.01 -1.38
C LEU A 98 -1.59 1.98 -1.02
N ILE A 99 -2.64 1.86 -1.84
CA ILE A 99 -3.77 0.97 -1.57
C ILE A 99 -3.38 -0.51 -1.66
N ASP A 100 -2.47 -0.89 -2.55
CA ASP A 100 -1.97 -2.27 -2.66
C ASP A 100 -1.24 -2.71 -1.37
N LYS A 101 -0.43 -1.82 -0.80
CA LYS A 101 0.27 -2.08 0.46
C LYS A 101 -0.68 -2.12 1.66
N ILE A 102 -1.69 -1.25 1.69
CA ILE A 102 -2.72 -1.27 2.74
C ILE A 102 -3.54 -2.56 2.68
N ASP A 103 -4.03 -2.95 1.49
CA ASP A 103 -4.78 -4.21 1.29
C ASP A 103 -3.97 -5.41 1.79
N MET A 104 -2.68 -5.45 1.46
CA MET A 104 -1.79 -6.53 1.90
C MET A 104 -1.65 -6.58 3.42
N LEU A 105 -1.38 -5.45 4.08
CA LEU A 105 -1.28 -5.39 5.54
C LEU A 105 -2.58 -5.82 6.21
N VAL A 106 -3.72 -5.27 5.78
CA VAL A 106 -5.04 -5.58 6.34
C VAL A 106 -5.36 -7.07 6.18
N GLY A 107 -5.17 -7.62 5.00
CA GLY A 107 -5.45 -9.02 4.75
C GLY A 107 -4.64 -9.98 5.62
N PHE A 108 -3.33 -9.82 5.65
CA PHE A 108 -2.47 -10.73 6.42
C PHE A 108 -2.62 -10.56 7.93
N PHE A 109 -2.73 -9.33 8.43
CA PHE A 109 -3.03 -9.10 9.85
C PHE A 109 -4.40 -9.67 10.23
N GLY A 110 -5.39 -9.50 9.36
CA GLY A 110 -6.75 -10.00 9.57
C GLY A 110 -6.82 -11.52 9.73
N ILE A 111 -6.04 -12.27 8.97
CA ILE A 111 -5.99 -13.74 9.09
C ILE A 111 -4.96 -14.25 10.11
N GLY A 112 -4.33 -13.35 10.87
CA GLY A 112 -3.38 -13.67 11.93
C GLY A 112 -1.96 -13.99 11.46
N GLU A 113 -1.65 -13.81 10.17
CA GLU A 113 -0.33 -14.04 9.59
C GLU A 113 0.57 -12.80 9.77
N LYS A 114 0.91 -12.52 11.03
CA LYS A 114 1.72 -11.36 11.42
C LYS A 114 3.21 -11.70 11.45
N PRO A 115 4.11 -10.73 11.15
CA PRO A 115 5.53 -10.92 11.32
C PRO A 115 5.88 -11.17 12.79
N THR A 116 6.74 -12.16 13.05
CA THR A 116 7.32 -12.41 14.37
C THR A 116 8.78 -11.93 14.38
N SER A 117 9.45 -11.92 15.54
CA SER A 117 10.86 -11.49 15.63
C SER A 117 11.78 -12.16 14.59
N SER A 118 11.55 -13.43 14.28
CA SER A 118 12.39 -14.24 13.38
C SER A 118 11.78 -14.57 12.02
N LYS A 119 10.46 -14.37 11.81
CA LYS A 119 9.76 -14.79 10.58
C LYS A 119 8.92 -13.66 10.00
N ASP A 120 9.02 -13.50 8.71
CA ASP A 120 8.19 -12.57 7.90
C ASP A 120 7.98 -13.17 6.49
N PRO A 121 7.24 -14.28 6.39
CA PRO A 121 7.11 -15.03 5.13
C PRO A 121 6.42 -14.23 4.02
N PHE A 122 5.66 -13.20 4.37
CA PHE A 122 4.93 -12.35 3.44
C PHE A 122 5.56 -10.97 3.25
N ALA A 123 6.76 -10.75 3.77
CA ALA A 123 7.51 -9.50 3.67
C ALA A 123 6.72 -8.25 4.17
N LEU A 124 5.89 -8.42 5.22
CA LEU A 124 5.04 -7.35 5.73
C LEU A 124 5.84 -6.19 6.33
N ARG A 125 7.04 -6.45 6.89
CA ARG A 125 7.95 -5.37 7.32
C ARG A 125 8.38 -4.51 6.15
N ARG A 126 8.74 -5.13 5.04
CA ARG A 126 9.12 -4.44 3.80
C ARG A 126 7.95 -3.65 3.23
N THR A 127 6.75 -4.24 3.24
CA THR A 127 5.50 -3.59 2.83
C THR A 127 5.22 -2.35 3.67
N ALA A 128 5.35 -2.44 5.00
CA ALA A 128 5.15 -1.31 5.91
C ALA A 128 6.19 -0.19 5.70
N ILE A 129 7.47 -0.54 5.54
CA ILE A 129 8.52 0.44 5.24
C ILE A 129 8.25 1.10 3.88
N GLY A 130 7.85 0.33 2.87
CA GLY A 130 7.48 0.86 1.57
C GLY A 130 6.29 1.83 1.63
N LEU A 131 5.27 1.51 2.42
CA LEU A 131 4.12 2.37 2.66
C LEU A 131 4.54 3.69 3.33
N LEU A 132 5.36 3.63 4.38
CA LEU A 132 5.88 4.81 5.06
C LEU A 132 6.75 5.68 4.13
N ARG A 133 7.61 5.07 3.32
CA ARG A 133 8.41 5.79 2.33
C ARG A 133 7.58 6.49 1.27
N LEU A 134 6.50 5.85 0.78
CA LEU A 134 5.54 6.49 -0.14
C LEU A 134 4.99 7.80 0.44
N ILE A 135 4.59 7.76 1.71
CA ILE A 135 4.01 8.91 2.41
C ILE A 135 5.07 10.00 2.62
N ILE A 136 6.21 9.64 3.20
CA ILE A 136 7.26 10.58 3.59
C ILE A 136 7.90 11.24 2.35
N GLU A 137 8.32 10.45 1.38
CA GLU A 137 9.09 10.96 0.24
C GLU A 137 8.23 11.73 -0.77
N ASN A 138 6.90 11.52 -0.76
CA ASN A 138 5.95 12.28 -1.55
C ASN A 138 5.19 13.33 -0.73
N LYS A 139 5.49 13.49 0.57
CA LYS A 139 4.86 14.45 1.48
C LYS A 139 3.33 14.37 1.45
N LEU A 140 2.81 13.13 1.55
CA LEU A 140 1.36 12.91 1.44
C LEU A 140 0.68 13.24 2.76
N THR A 141 -0.39 14.03 2.71
CA THR A 141 -1.32 14.22 3.81
C THR A 141 -2.48 13.25 3.62
N ILE A 142 -2.54 12.20 4.45
CA ILE A 142 -3.55 11.15 4.35
C ILE A 142 -4.03 10.70 5.72
N HIS A 143 -5.31 10.37 5.82
CA HIS A 143 -5.90 9.75 7.01
C HIS A 143 -5.75 8.22 6.92
N MET A 144 -4.60 7.72 7.38
CA MET A 144 -4.22 6.31 7.28
C MET A 144 -5.24 5.38 7.96
N LYS A 145 -5.73 5.77 9.13
CA LYS A 145 -6.73 4.99 9.88
C LYS A 145 -8.01 4.77 9.09
N ASP A 146 -8.47 5.78 8.36
CA ASP A 146 -9.68 5.67 7.53
C ASP A 146 -9.48 4.69 6.37
N LEU A 147 -8.33 4.75 5.70
CA LEU A 147 -7.99 3.80 4.64
C LEU A 147 -7.91 2.36 5.15
N ILE A 148 -7.28 2.14 6.31
CA ILE A 148 -7.19 0.82 6.94
C ILE A 148 -8.58 0.33 7.35
N ASN A 149 -9.39 1.17 8.03
CA ASN A 149 -10.76 0.85 8.41
C ASN A 149 -11.62 0.48 7.20
N TYR A 150 -11.57 1.29 6.15
CA TYR A 150 -12.33 1.02 4.93
C TYR A 150 -11.90 -0.30 4.27
N SER A 151 -10.59 -0.59 4.25
CA SER A 151 -10.09 -1.87 3.76
C SER A 151 -10.65 -3.05 4.56
N THR A 152 -10.77 -2.95 5.90
CA THR A 152 -11.37 -4.03 6.71
C THR A 152 -12.84 -4.27 6.36
N VAL A 153 -13.60 -3.21 6.08
CA VAL A 153 -15.00 -3.31 5.62
C VAL A 153 -15.08 -4.04 4.28
N ILE A 154 -14.22 -3.66 3.32
CA ILE A 154 -14.18 -4.28 1.99
C ILE A 154 -13.88 -5.79 2.07
N TYR A 155 -12.98 -6.22 2.98
CA TYR A 155 -12.74 -7.64 3.22
C TYR A 155 -13.99 -8.34 3.77
N GLY A 156 -14.76 -7.68 4.65
CA GLY A 156 -16.03 -8.17 5.16
C GLY A 156 -17.06 -8.42 4.06
N ASP A 157 -17.14 -7.55 3.05
CA ASP A 157 -18.00 -7.72 1.87
C ASP A 157 -17.66 -8.99 1.07
N GLN A 158 -16.41 -9.45 1.13
CA GLN A 158 -15.95 -10.68 0.51
C GLN A 158 -15.99 -11.89 1.46
N ASN A 159 -16.73 -11.78 2.56
CA ASN A 159 -16.86 -12.83 3.59
C ASN A 159 -15.55 -13.23 4.29
N VAL A 160 -14.54 -12.39 4.26
CA VAL A 160 -13.34 -12.56 5.08
C VAL A 160 -13.57 -11.90 6.43
N LYS A 161 -13.79 -12.71 7.46
CA LYS A 161 -14.18 -12.22 8.80
C LYS A 161 -12.97 -12.12 9.72
N PHE A 162 -12.77 -10.95 10.31
CA PHE A 162 -11.81 -10.70 11.39
C PHE A 162 -12.29 -9.51 12.24
N SER A 163 -11.65 -9.28 13.39
CA SER A 163 -11.98 -8.14 14.25
C SER A 163 -11.39 -6.86 13.68
N ASN A 164 -12.22 -6.02 13.05
CA ASN A 164 -11.80 -4.79 12.38
C ASN A 164 -10.98 -3.88 13.31
N ASP A 165 -11.52 -3.55 14.50
CA ASP A 165 -10.85 -2.64 15.44
C ASP A 165 -9.49 -3.17 15.90
N LEU A 166 -9.40 -4.49 16.14
CA LEU A 166 -8.15 -5.12 16.53
C LEU A 166 -7.11 -5.04 15.40
N VAL A 167 -7.50 -5.37 14.17
CA VAL A 167 -6.63 -5.31 12.99
C VAL A 167 -6.11 -3.91 12.75
N VAL A 168 -7.00 -2.90 12.80
CA VAL A 168 -6.62 -1.49 12.64
C VAL A 168 -5.60 -1.08 13.70
N LYS A 169 -5.88 -1.36 14.97
CA LYS A 169 -4.98 -1.03 16.08
C LYS A 169 -3.60 -1.68 15.92
N GLU A 170 -3.57 -2.95 15.58
CA GLU A 170 -2.32 -3.70 15.41
C GLU A 170 -1.48 -3.18 14.23
N ILE A 171 -2.11 -2.86 13.11
CA ILE A 171 -1.42 -2.27 11.95
C ILE A 171 -0.84 -0.90 12.31
N LEU A 172 -1.60 -0.04 12.98
CA LEU A 172 -1.12 1.29 13.39
C LEU A 172 0.08 1.18 14.35
N ILE A 173 0.03 0.27 15.32
CA ILE A 173 1.18 -0.02 16.20
C ILE A 173 2.38 -0.51 15.39
N PHE A 174 2.16 -1.44 14.45
CA PHE A 174 3.19 -1.99 13.60
C PHE A 174 3.85 -0.92 12.71
N LEU A 175 3.06 -0.04 12.10
CA LEU A 175 3.57 1.07 11.30
C LEU A 175 4.37 2.06 12.14
N ARG A 176 3.90 2.40 13.35
CA ARG A 176 4.63 3.28 14.28
C ARG A 176 6.01 2.74 14.64
N GLU A 177 6.11 1.45 14.94
CA GLU A 177 7.39 0.81 15.23
C GLU A 177 8.33 0.85 14.01
N ARG A 178 7.82 0.62 12.80
CA ARG A 178 8.63 0.69 11.57
C ARG A 178 9.07 2.11 11.27
N PHE A 179 8.21 3.11 11.53
CA PHE A 179 8.57 4.51 11.41
C PHE A 179 9.71 4.91 12.36
N LYS A 180 9.64 4.51 13.64
CA LYS A 180 10.74 4.71 14.60
C LYS A 180 12.06 4.12 14.10
N ASN A 181 12.03 2.90 13.54
CA ASN A 181 13.22 2.28 12.99
C ASN A 181 13.76 3.04 11.78
N LEU A 182 12.89 3.48 10.88
CA LEU A 182 13.27 4.29 9.71
C LEU A 182 13.96 5.61 10.11
N LEU A 183 13.50 6.27 11.18
CA LEU A 183 14.10 7.47 11.71
C LEU A 183 15.47 7.19 12.38
N LYS A 184 15.61 6.06 13.09
CA LYS A 184 16.89 5.62 13.67
C LYS A 184 17.95 5.38 12.59
N ASP A 185 17.58 4.74 11.50
CA ASP A 185 18.48 4.48 10.38
C ASP A 185 18.97 5.79 9.73
N LYS A 186 18.16 6.85 9.78
CA LYS A 186 18.53 8.22 9.37
C LYS A 186 19.38 8.97 10.42
N LYS A 187 19.83 8.30 11.50
CA LYS A 187 20.63 8.86 12.60
C LYS A 187 19.96 10.04 13.35
N ILE A 188 18.64 10.08 13.39
CA ILE A 188 17.88 11.04 14.19
C ILE A 188 17.99 10.65 15.67
N ARG A 189 18.12 11.62 16.56
CA ARG A 189 18.25 11.39 18.00
C ARG A 189 17.00 10.71 18.57
N ASN A 190 17.21 9.77 19.53
CA ASN A 190 16.11 8.98 20.09
C ASN A 190 15.06 9.83 20.82
N ASP A 191 15.45 10.93 21.48
CA ASP A 191 14.51 11.82 22.16
C ASP A 191 13.58 12.53 21.18
N ILE A 192 14.09 12.94 20.02
CA ILE A 192 13.28 13.50 18.92
C ILE A 192 12.35 12.43 18.33
N ILE A 193 12.86 11.21 18.13
CA ILE A 193 12.07 10.10 17.60
C ILE A 193 10.89 9.78 18.53
N GLU A 194 11.10 9.73 19.84
CA GLU A 194 10.03 9.47 20.81
C GLU A 194 9.03 10.64 20.88
N ALA A 195 9.51 11.90 20.85
CA ALA A 195 8.64 13.07 20.81
C ALA A 195 7.75 13.06 19.56
N VAL A 196 8.33 12.88 18.38
CA VAL A 196 7.60 12.77 17.10
C VAL A 196 6.62 11.61 17.13
N ALA A 197 7.05 10.41 17.57
CA ALA A 197 6.18 9.23 17.59
C ALA A 197 5.05 9.30 18.63
N THR A 198 5.15 10.14 19.67
CA THR A 198 4.08 10.37 20.66
C THR A 198 3.11 11.45 20.21
N THR A 199 3.58 12.47 19.52
CA THR A 199 2.75 13.55 18.97
C THR A 199 1.87 13.04 17.83
N TYR A 200 2.37 12.07 17.06
CA TYR A 200 1.61 11.41 16.00
C TYR A 200 0.65 10.36 16.54
N SER A 201 -0.51 10.79 16.97
CA SER A 201 -1.60 9.92 17.47
C SER A 201 -2.36 9.18 16.34
N GLY A 202 -1.71 8.79 15.27
CA GLY A 202 -2.19 7.79 14.33
C GLY A 202 -3.08 8.23 13.17
N ASP A 203 -3.49 9.49 13.09
CA ASP A 203 -4.39 9.94 12.02
C ASP A 203 -3.70 10.77 10.92
N ASN A 204 -2.62 11.49 11.23
CA ASN A 204 -1.79 12.18 10.23
C ASN A 204 -0.31 11.99 10.53
N PHE A 205 0.45 11.43 9.59
CA PHE A 205 1.91 11.32 9.72
C PHE A 205 2.64 12.65 9.48
N PHE A 206 1.92 13.72 9.07
CA PHE A 206 2.47 15.02 8.70
C PHE A 206 1.45 16.15 8.89
N GLU A 207 0.87 16.35 10.08
CA GLU A 207 0.41 17.69 10.45
C GLU A 207 1.61 18.42 11.03
N GLU A 208 2.14 19.38 10.27
CA GLU A 208 2.95 20.45 10.84
C GLU A 208 1.97 21.31 11.64
N ASP A 209 2.10 21.29 12.97
CA ASP A 209 1.51 22.32 13.80
C ASP A 209 2.18 23.65 13.40
N GLU A 210 1.38 24.61 12.87
CA GLU A 210 1.75 26.00 12.66
C GLU A 210 2.00 26.70 14.00
#